data_118c0dc54b79b56532655eb15f992f6f
#
_entry.id   118c0dc54b79b56532655eb15f992f6f
#
_cell.length_a   1.000
_cell.length_b   1.000
_cell.length_c   1.000
_cell.angle_alpha   90.00
_cell.angle_beta   90.00
_cell.angle_gamma   90.00
#
_symmetry.space_group_name_H-M   'P 1'
#
loop_
_entity.id
_entity.type
_entity.pdbx_description
1 polymer ?
#
loop_
_entity_poly.entity_id
_entity_poly.type
_entity_poly.pdbx_seq_one_letter_code
_entity_poly.pdbx_strand_id
1 'polypeptide(L)'
;MAANGFEWRYNVSGGRPLILTFLMKDSETLTRGDMLNLESGEVDLLATGDLAAVGVFVGPENPDDATDGQPGVVSGTDSTTIVKAIVNPDAVYADRNDTSARLAGALLDISGATGAQTIASASNNEFVVVERKRQSSDETRVQFTAPTHYLSKVQ
;
A
#
# COMPACT_ATOMS: atom_id res chain seq x y z
N MET A 1 10.34 14.57 -9.33
CA MET A 1 10.56 13.48 -8.36
C MET A 1 9.81 12.25 -8.83
N ALA A 2 10.46 11.11 -8.93
CA ALA A 2 9.78 9.88 -9.27
C ALA A 2 8.71 9.59 -8.22
N ALA A 3 7.51 9.19 -8.64
CA ALA A 3 6.50 8.69 -7.73
C ALA A 3 7.00 7.36 -7.17
N ASN A 4 6.99 7.22 -5.87
CA ASN A 4 7.42 6.01 -5.20
C ASN A 4 6.19 5.25 -4.70
N GLY A 5 6.19 3.94 -4.92
CA GLY A 5 5.14 3.07 -4.42
C GLY A 5 3.80 3.25 -5.13
N PHE A 6 2.74 3.17 -4.34
CA PHE A 6 1.38 3.09 -4.82
C PHE A 6 0.61 4.39 -4.56
N GLU A 7 -0.37 4.64 -5.40
CA GLU A 7 -1.24 5.80 -5.27
C GLU A 7 -2.70 5.37 -5.49
N TRP A 8 -3.58 5.76 -4.57
CA TRP A 8 -5.00 5.48 -4.71
C TRP A 8 -5.58 6.20 -5.93
N ARG A 9 -6.44 5.50 -6.67
CA ARG A 9 -7.14 6.06 -7.83
C ARG A 9 -8.63 6.17 -7.61
N TYR A 10 -9.27 5.07 -7.27
CA TYR A 10 -10.72 5.03 -7.03
C TYR A 10 -11.10 3.77 -6.26
N ASN A 11 -12.33 3.73 -5.76
CA ASN A 11 -12.94 2.50 -5.23
C ASN A 11 -13.88 1.93 -6.29
N VAL A 12 -13.91 0.62 -6.47
CA VAL A 12 -14.79 -0.03 -7.44
C VAL A 12 -16.25 0.29 -7.15
N SER A 13 -16.64 0.34 -5.89
CA SER A 13 -17.98 0.74 -5.47
C SER A 13 -18.26 2.24 -5.60
N GLY A 14 -17.25 3.05 -5.93
CA GLY A 14 -17.33 4.51 -5.96
C GLY A 14 -17.08 5.13 -4.58
N GLY A 15 -17.20 6.44 -4.52
CA GLY A 15 -17.06 7.18 -3.27
C GLY A 15 -15.63 7.61 -2.95
N ARG A 16 -15.49 8.25 -1.81
CA ARG A 16 -14.23 8.81 -1.33
C ARG A 16 -13.38 7.74 -0.65
N PRO A 17 -12.06 7.93 -0.59
CA PRO A 17 -11.22 7.02 0.18
C PRO A 17 -11.57 7.09 1.67
N LEU A 18 -11.70 5.92 2.28
CA LEU A 18 -11.82 5.80 3.73
C LEU A 18 -10.42 5.82 4.32
N ILE A 19 -10.13 6.82 5.16
CA ILE A 19 -8.85 6.98 5.81
C ILE A 19 -9.02 6.64 7.29
N LEU A 20 -8.23 5.67 7.76
CA LEU A 20 -8.19 5.28 9.17
C LEU A 20 -6.79 5.49 9.74
N THR A 21 -6.71 5.53 11.06
CA THR A 21 -5.47 5.69 11.79
C THR A 21 -5.03 4.37 12.41
N PHE A 22 -3.71 4.18 12.46
CA PHE A 22 -3.09 2.97 12.99
C PHE A 22 -1.85 3.32 13.80
N LEU A 23 -1.60 2.53 14.81
CA LEU A 23 -0.33 2.58 15.52
C LEU A 23 0.76 1.98 14.62
N MET A 24 1.87 2.70 14.49
CA MET A 24 3.01 2.25 13.68
C MET A 24 3.98 1.43 14.53
N LYS A 25 4.49 0.36 13.97
CA LYS A 25 5.51 -0.49 14.60
C LYS A 25 6.79 0.29 14.83
N ASP A 26 7.41 0.10 16.00
CA ASP A 26 8.68 0.74 16.33
C ASP A 26 9.81 0.29 15.44
N SER A 27 10.76 1.18 15.21
CA SER A 27 11.94 0.94 14.39
C SER A 27 11.65 0.67 12.91
N GLU A 28 10.41 0.85 12.49
CA GLU A 28 10.05 0.81 11.07
C GLU A 28 10.10 2.22 10.49
N THR A 29 10.34 2.30 9.19
CA THR A 29 10.26 3.55 8.42
C THR A 29 9.23 3.36 7.31
N LEU A 30 8.31 4.31 7.19
CA LEU A 30 7.29 4.31 6.14
C LEU A 30 7.42 5.56 5.30
N THR A 31 7.26 5.40 4.00
CA THR A 31 7.27 6.49 3.02
C THR A 31 5.91 6.55 2.36
N ARG A 32 5.39 7.75 2.12
CA ARG A 32 4.10 7.94 1.44
C ARG A 32 4.07 7.13 0.15
N GLY A 33 3.02 6.33 -0.01
CA GLY A 33 2.88 5.40 -1.13
C GLY A 33 3.22 3.95 -0.77
N ASP A 34 3.74 3.70 0.43
CA ASP A 34 3.96 2.33 0.90
C ASP A 34 2.64 1.63 1.20
N MET A 35 2.56 0.36 0.86
CA MET A 35 1.48 -0.52 1.30
C MET A 35 1.79 -1.07 2.69
N LEU A 36 0.77 -1.13 3.53
CA LEU A 36 0.91 -1.50 4.93
C LEU A 36 0.32 -2.87 5.23
N ASN A 37 0.91 -3.53 6.21
CA ASN A 37 0.43 -4.78 6.80
C ASN A 37 0.07 -4.53 8.27
N LEU A 38 -0.98 -5.19 8.75
CA LEU A 38 -1.39 -5.14 10.16
C LEU A 38 -0.93 -6.40 10.88
N GLU A 39 -0.10 -6.22 11.90
CA GLU A 39 0.41 -7.33 12.71
C GLU A 39 0.38 -6.92 14.19
N SER A 40 -0.28 -7.73 15.00
CA SER A 40 -0.37 -7.51 16.45
C SER A 40 -0.88 -6.10 16.84
N GLY A 41 -1.78 -5.55 16.05
CA GLY A 41 -2.37 -4.23 16.30
C GLY A 41 -1.55 -3.04 15.78
N GLU A 42 -0.39 -3.30 15.20
CA GLU A 42 0.49 -2.26 14.65
C GLU A 42 0.68 -2.45 13.16
N VAL A 43 0.95 -1.36 12.43
CA VAL A 43 1.23 -1.44 11.00
C VAL A 43 2.72 -1.34 10.71
N ASP A 44 3.13 -2.12 9.72
CA ASP A 44 4.47 -2.08 9.15
C ASP A 44 4.38 -2.18 7.61
N LEU A 45 5.54 -2.25 6.95
CA LEU A 45 5.60 -2.37 5.51
C LEU A 45 5.06 -3.73 5.06
N LEU A 46 4.14 -3.74 4.09
CA LEU A 46 3.64 -4.97 3.51
C LEU A 46 4.74 -5.69 2.73
N ALA A 47 4.94 -6.96 3.05
CA ALA A 47 5.90 -7.82 2.38
C ALA A 47 5.21 -9.00 1.69
N THR A 48 5.90 -9.64 0.75
CA THR A 48 5.41 -10.83 0.06
C THR A 48 5.02 -11.91 1.07
N GLY A 49 3.80 -12.43 0.93
CA GLY A 49 3.26 -13.47 1.81
C GLY A 49 2.50 -12.96 3.02
N ASP A 50 2.47 -11.66 3.27
CA ASP A 50 1.65 -11.08 4.34
C ASP A 50 0.16 -11.25 4.02
N LEU A 51 -0.63 -11.49 5.06
CA LEU A 51 -2.05 -11.84 4.90
C LEU A 51 -3.01 -10.83 5.55
N ALA A 52 -2.52 -9.67 5.94
CA ALA A 52 -3.34 -8.64 6.58
C ALA A 52 -3.04 -7.25 6.00
N ALA A 53 -3.05 -7.13 4.69
CA ALA A 53 -2.85 -5.87 3.99
C ALA A 53 -3.91 -4.84 4.40
N VAL A 54 -3.46 -3.64 4.71
CA VAL A 54 -4.31 -2.53 5.14
C VAL A 54 -4.68 -1.63 3.96
N GLY A 55 -3.70 -1.16 3.24
CA GLY A 55 -3.83 -0.18 2.17
C GLY A 55 -2.61 0.72 2.10
N VAL A 56 -2.75 1.88 1.47
CA VAL A 56 -1.64 2.77 1.20
C VAL A 56 -1.44 3.79 2.34
N PHE A 57 -0.20 3.94 2.79
CA PHE A 57 0.19 4.95 3.75
C PHE A 57 0.13 6.34 3.13
N VAL A 58 -0.57 7.28 3.78
CA VAL A 58 -0.75 8.65 3.27
C VAL A 58 -0.13 9.73 4.17
N GLY A 59 0.46 9.37 5.28
CA GLY A 59 1.17 10.31 6.14
C GLY A 59 0.95 10.06 7.63
N PRO A 60 1.67 10.78 8.49
CA PRO A 60 1.45 10.70 9.93
C PRO A 60 0.15 11.41 10.30
N GLU A 61 -0.48 11.01 11.42
CA GLU A 61 -1.58 11.75 11.99
C GLU A 61 -1.11 13.12 12.49
N ASN A 62 0.03 13.14 13.17
CA ASN A 62 0.68 14.37 13.61
C ASN A 62 1.80 14.74 12.62
N PRO A 63 1.72 15.90 11.95
CA PRO A 63 2.78 16.33 11.03
C PRO A 63 4.18 16.41 11.63
N ASP A 64 4.27 16.63 12.96
CA ASP A 64 5.55 16.70 13.68
C ASP A 64 6.27 15.35 13.75
N ASP A 65 5.56 14.25 13.50
CA ASP A 65 6.17 12.91 13.47
C ASP A 65 6.89 12.62 12.15
N ALA A 66 6.74 13.47 11.14
CA ALA A 66 7.46 13.32 9.88
C ALA A 66 8.96 13.56 10.09
N THR A 67 9.78 12.83 9.32
CA THR A 67 11.24 13.03 9.32
C THR A 67 11.58 14.43 8.81
N ASP A 68 12.51 15.09 9.47
CA ASP A 68 12.94 16.45 9.13
C ASP A 68 13.33 16.57 7.64
N GLY A 69 12.72 17.53 6.95
CA GLY A 69 12.92 17.73 5.53
C GLY A 69 12.27 16.70 4.60
N GLN A 70 11.55 15.73 5.17
CA GLN A 70 10.90 14.66 4.42
C GLN A 70 9.47 14.44 4.90
N PRO A 71 8.51 15.30 4.55
CA PRO A 71 7.15 15.26 5.12
C PRO A 71 6.36 13.99 4.79
N GLY A 72 6.81 13.21 3.81
CA GLY A 72 6.20 11.93 3.47
C GLY A 72 6.86 10.72 4.12
N VAL A 73 7.83 10.90 5.02
CA VAL A 73 8.58 9.82 5.66
C VAL A 73 8.40 9.87 7.17
N VAL A 74 8.07 8.74 7.78
CA VAL A 74 7.88 8.61 9.23
C VAL A 74 8.63 7.40 9.74
N SER A 75 9.29 7.57 10.89
CA SER A 75 9.92 6.46 11.63
C SER A 75 9.19 6.25 12.94
N GLY A 76 8.83 4.99 13.23
CA GLY A 76 8.11 4.65 14.45
C GLY A 76 8.98 4.71 15.68
N THR A 77 8.48 5.32 16.76
CA THR A 77 9.18 5.46 18.03
C THR A 77 8.26 5.19 19.22
N ASP A 78 8.73 4.39 20.14
CA ASP A 78 8.12 4.18 21.49
C ASP A 78 6.64 3.81 21.47
N SER A 79 6.19 3.09 20.44
CA SER A 79 4.79 2.65 20.29
C SER A 79 3.76 3.79 20.38
N THR A 80 4.15 5.00 19.96
CA THR A 80 3.30 6.19 20.04
C THR A 80 3.01 6.85 18.68
N THR A 81 3.73 6.47 17.64
CA THR A 81 3.57 7.08 16.32
C THR A 81 2.31 6.56 15.64
N ILE A 82 1.40 7.47 15.29
CA ILE A 82 0.14 7.14 14.62
C ILE A 82 0.18 7.61 13.18
N VAL A 83 -0.20 6.73 12.29
CA VAL A 83 -0.18 6.96 10.84
C VAL A 83 -1.56 6.78 10.23
N LYS A 84 -1.76 7.36 9.06
CA LYS A 84 -3.01 7.29 8.31
C LYS A 84 -2.84 6.43 7.06
N ALA A 85 -3.85 5.63 6.75
CA ALA A 85 -3.88 4.82 5.54
C ALA A 85 -5.26 4.83 4.90
N ILE A 86 -5.30 4.68 3.58
CA ILE A 86 -6.53 4.44 2.83
C ILE A 86 -6.82 2.94 2.90
N VAL A 87 -8.01 2.55 3.37
CA VAL A 87 -8.31 1.17 3.77
C VAL A 87 -9.48 0.51 3.03
N ASN A 88 -10.06 1.16 2.03
CA ASN A 88 -11.18 0.56 1.30
C ASN A 88 -10.78 -0.81 0.72
N PRO A 89 -11.52 -1.90 1.00
CA PRO A 89 -11.17 -3.23 0.47
C PRO A 89 -11.22 -3.30 -1.05
N ASP A 90 -12.05 -2.47 -1.68
CA ASP A 90 -12.23 -2.39 -3.12
C ASP A 90 -11.45 -1.24 -3.77
N ALA A 91 -10.48 -0.68 -3.06
CA ALA A 91 -9.64 0.40 -3.59
C ALA A 91 -8.76 -0.11 -4.74
N VAL A 92 -8.68 0.70 -5.78
CA VAL A 92 -7.75 0.48 -6.90
C VAL A 92 -6.58 1.43 -6.75
N TYR A 93 -5.39 0.87 -6.77
CA TYR A 93 -4.13 1.59 -6.61
C TYR A 93 -3.33 1.55 -7.92
N ALA A 94 -2.61 2.60 -8.20
CA ALA A 94 -1.66 2.64 -9.31
C ALA A 94 -0.25 2.39 -8.81
N ASP A 95 0.45 1.45 -9.44
CA ASP A 95 1.90 1.26 -9.28
C ASP A 95 2.61 1.94 -10.46
N ARG A 96 3.35 2.99 -10.17
CA ARG A 96 4.10 3.74 -11.18
C ARG A 96 5.50 3.18 -11.40
N ASN A 97 5.96 2.31 -10.54
CA ASN A 97 7.30 1.71 -10.64
C ASN A 97 7.30 0.47 -11.54
N ASP A 98 6.15 -0.12 -11.81
CA ASP A 98 6.05 -1.29 -12.67
C ASP A 98 6.23 -0.92 -14.14
N THR A 99 7.28 -1.45 -14.76
CA THR A 99 7.61 -1.22 -16.17
C THR A 99 7.21 -2.36 -17.09
N SER A 100 6.64 -3.44 -16.57
CA SER A 100 6.25 -4.62 -17.35
C SER A 100 4.84 -4.46 -17.93
N ALA A 101 4.59 -5.11 -19.07
CA ALA A 101 3.24 -5.24 -19.59
C ALA A 101 2.43 -6.18 -18.70
N ARG A 102 1.16 -5.84 -18.45
CA ARG A 102 0.27 -6.63 -17.59
C ARG A 102 -1.07 -6.85 -18.27
N LEU A 103 -1.63 -8.04 -18.08
CA LEU A 103 -2.97 -8.37 -18.54
C LEU A 103 -3.96 -8.27 -17.38
N ALA A 104 -5.19 -7.87 -17.66
CA ALA A 104 -6.24 -7.84 -16.66
C ALA A 104 -6.43 -9.25 -16.06
N GLY A 105 -6.62 -9.31 -14.75
CA GLY A 105 -6.77 -10.56 -14.01
C GLY A 105 -5.46 -11.23 -13.61
N ALA A 106 -4.30 -10.73 -14.05
CA ALA A 106 -3.00 -11.27 -13.60
C ALA A 106 -2.86 -11.12 -12.09
N LEU A 107 -2.36 -12.18 -11.45
CA LEU A 107 -2.10 -12.19 -10.00
C LEU A 107 -0.62 -11.90 -9.76
N LEU A 108 -0.32 -11.01 -8.84
CA LEU A 108 1.03 -10.50 -8.61
C LEU A 108 1.32 -10.36 -7.12
N ASP A 109 2.60 -10.44 -6.78
CA ASP A 109 3.09 -10.19 -5.43
C ASP A 109 3.57 -8.75 -5.27
N ILE A 110 3.64 -8.30 -4.03
CA ILE A 110 4.35 -7.07 -3.69
C ILE A 110 5.84 -7.37 -3.44
N SER A 111 6.69 -6.42 -3.78
CA SER A 111 8.12 -6.49 -3.45
C SER A 111 8.67 -5.09 -3.21
N GLY A 112 9.86 -5.03 -2.63
CA GLY A 112 10.59 -3.78 -2.44
C GLY A 112 10.52 -3.23 -1.02
N ALA A 113 11.48 -2.36 -0.72
CA ALA A 113 11.62 -1.67 0.56
C ALA A 113 10.76 -0.40 0.59
N THR A 114 10.73 0.26 1.75
CA THR A 114 10.04 1.54 1.92
C THR A 114 10.46 2.55 0.83
N GLY A 115 9.49 3.23 0.27
CA GLY A 115 9.70 4.21 -0.80
C GLY A 115 10.00 3.62 -2.17
N ALA A 116 10.09 2.29 -2.30
CA ALA A 116 10.45 1.60 -3.53
C ALA A 116 9.60 0.35 -3.80
N GLN A 117 8.46 0.22 -3.15
CA GLN A 117 7.58 -0.93 -3.39
C GLN A 117 7.02 -0.93 -4.81
N THR A 118 6.91 -2.13 -5.37
CA THR A 118 6.33 -2.37 -6.68
C THR A 118 5.71 -3.76 -6.74
N ILE A 119 4.95 -4.05 -7.77
CA ILE A 119 4.44 -5.40 -8.02
C ILE A 119 5.47 -6.23 -8.77
N ALA A 120 5.42 -7.54 -8.55
CA ALA A 120 6.36 -8.51 -9.13
C ALA A 120 5.63 -9.80 -9.51
N SER A 121 6.35 -10.70 -10.19
CA SER A 121 5.83 -12.01 -10.56
C SER A 121 5.39 -12.81 -9.34
N ALA A 122 4.28 -13.53 -9.47
CA ALA A 122 3.50 -14.06 -8.36
C ALA A 122 3.93 -15.42 -7.85
N SER A 123 3.87 -15.56 -6.52
CA SER A 123 3.73 -16.85 -5.84
C SER A 123 2.70 -16.78 -4.70
N ASN A 124 2.48 -15.61 -4.12
CA ASN A 124 1.54 -15.41 -3.00
C ASN A 124 0.30 -14.60 -3.37
N ASN A 125 0.33 -13.88 -4.48
CA ASN A 125 -0.85 -13.25 -5.09
C ASN A 125 -1.54 -12.20 -4.22
N GLU A 126 -0.82 -11.23 -3.70
CA GLU A 126 -1.40 -10.12 -2.94
C GLU A 126 -2.30 -9.23 -3.78
N PHE A 127 -2.01 -9.10 -5.08
CA PHE A 127 -2.72 -8.21 -5.99
C PHE A 127 -3.29 -8.90 -7.22
N VAL A 128 -4.36 -8.32 -7.73
CA VAL A 128 -4.90 -8.62 -9.05
C VAL A 128 -4.86 -7.36 -9.91
N VAL A 129 -4.45 -7.49 -11.17
CA VAL A 129 -4.44 -6.39 -12.12
C VAL A 129 -5.88 -6.12 -12.58
N VAL A 130 -6.35 -4.88 -12.38
CA VAL A 130 -7.74 -4.50 -12.67
C VAL A 130 -7.96 -4.25 -14.16
N GLU A 131 -7.02 -3.55 -14.80
CA GLU A 131 -7.12 -3.20 -16.21
C GLU A 131 -5.85 -3.57 -16.96
N ARG A 132 -6.02 -3.92 -18.24
CA ARG A 132 -4.89 -4.14 -19.12
C ARG A 132 -4.01 -2.89 -19.20
N LYS A 133 -2.73 -3.06 -18.93
CA LYS A 133 -1.73 -2.03 -19.17
C LYS A 133 -1.41 -1.98 -20.66
N ARG A 134 -1.75 -0.88 -21.31
CA ARG A 134 -1.62 -0.73 -22.77
C ARG A 134 -0.18 -0.53 -23.22
N GLN A 135 0.58 0.27 -22.47
CA GLN A 135 1.97 0.62 -22.78
C GLN A 135 2.81 0.52 -21.52
N SER A 136 4.11 0.29 -21.70
CA SER A 136 5.04 0.20 -20.55
C SER A 136 5.12 1.50 -19.74
N SER A 137 4.79 2.65 -20.35
CA SER A 137 4.74 3.95 -19.69
C SER A 137 3.47 4.19 -18.89
N ASP A 138 2.43 3.36 -19.09
CA ASP A 138 1.19 3.49 -18.35
C ASP A 138 1.37 2.96 -16.93
N GLU A 139 0.57 3.51 -16.01
CA GLU A 139 0.51 2.96 -14.65
C GLU A 139 -0.17 1.59 -14.66
N THR A 140 0.28 0.71 -13.77
CA THR A 140 -0.40 -0.57 -13.54
C THR A 140 -1.41 -0.38 -12.42
N ARG A 141 -2.68 -0.71 -12.68
CA ARG A 141 -3.76 -0.58 -11.70
C ARG A 141 -4.06 -1.93 -11.08
N VAL A 142 -3.98 -1.98 -9.76
CA VAL A 142 -4.14 -3.21 -8.99
C VAL A 142 -5.12 -3.02 -7.84
N GLN A 143 -5.69 -4.14 -7.42
CA GLN A 143 -6.54 -4.25 -6.24
C GLN A 143 -6.02 -5.41 -5.40
N PHE A 144 -6.15 -5.32 -4.07
CA PHE A 144 -5.84 -6.47 -3.21
C PHE A 144 -6.76 -7.64 -3.55
N THR A 145 -6.20 -8.84 -3.56
CA THR A 145 -7.03 -10.05 -3.58
C THR A 145 -7.80 -10.15 -2.27
N ALA A 146 -9.01 -10.68 -2.32
CA ALA A 146 -9.90 -10.73 -1.15
C ALA A 146 -9.26 -11.34 0.10
N PRO A 147 -8.55 -12.48 0.03
CA PRO A 147 -7.94 -13.07 1.22
C PRO A 147 -6.76 -12.27 1.81
N THR A 148 -6.22 -11.32 1.08
CA THR A 148 -5.05 -10.54 1.52
C THR A 148 -5.45 -9.34 2.38
N HIS A 149 -6.57 -8.70 2.08
CA HIS A 149 -6.99 -7.50 2.80
C HIS A 149 -7.48 -7.82 4.22
N TYR A 150 -7.02 -7.03 5.20
CA TYR A 150 -7.31 -7.30 6.62
C TYR A 150 -8.81 -7.28 6.96
N LEU A 151 -9.58 -6.41 6.31
CA LEU A 151 -11.03 -6.31 6.56
C LEU A 151 -11.81 -7.51 6.00
N SER A 152 -11.29 -8.21 5.01
CA SER A 152 -11.95 -9.39 4.46
C SER A 152 -12.00 -10.55 5.45
N LYS A 153 -11.21 -10.49 6.51
CA LYS A 153 -11.13 -11.53 7.55
C LYS A 153 -12.08 -11.33 8.72
N VAL A 154 -12.81 -10.24 8.71
CA VAL A 154 -13.73 -9.86 9.80
C VAL A 154 -15.14 -10.39 9.55
N GLN A 155 -15.36 -11.00 8.41
CA GLN A 155 -16.67 -11.56 8.02
C GLN A 155 -16.89 -12.95 8.54
#